data_c8aa3895730e4650275579d1f5fb434d
#
_entry.id   c8aa3895730e4650275579d1f5fb434d
#
_cell.length_a   1.000
_cell.length_b   1.000
_cell.length_c   1.000
_cell.angle_alpha   90.00
_cell.angle_beta   90.00
_cell.angle_gamma   90.00
#
_symmetry.space_group_name_H-M   'P 1'
#
loop_
_entity.id
_entity.type
_entity.pdbx_description
1 polymer ?
#
loop_
_entity_poly.entity_id
_entity_poly.type
_entity_poly.pdbx_seq_one_letter_code
_entity_poly.pdbx_strand_id
1 'polypeptide(L)'
;MTADQHKWLATFGRANGEVFDGRGFSYFIREVFDAFYPGYGDSWPVFHGAVGMTYEMASARGLRFRRSDGDVLTYRDGVMRHFTSAITTAITAARNRETMLRDFLEYRRSAVALADSGTKEYLVDAAGDPARAMHLAKRLAAQGIEVRRADEPVRVGTRTFPAGSV
;
A
#
# COMPACT_ATOMS: atom_id res chain seq x y z
N MET A 1 -5.72 -2.27 5.94
CA MET A 1 -6.67 -2.08 4.80
C MET A 1 -8.09 -2.12 5.32
N THR A 2 -8.96 -1.28 4.76
CA THR A 2 -10.40 -1.29 5.05
C THR A 2 -11.13 -2.45 4.36
N ALA A 3 -12.39 -2.69 4.74
CA ALA A 3 -13.23 -3.70 4.09
C ALA A 3 -13.40 -3.45 2.59
N ASP A 4 -13.56 -2.18 2.19
CA ASP A 4 -13.69 -1.82 0.77
C ASP A 4 -12.40 -2.04 -0.02
N GLN A 5 -11.24 -1.76 0.57
CA GLN A 5 -9.95 -2.08 -0.07
C GLN A 5 -9.80 -3.59 -0.29
N HIS A 6 -10.19 -4.44 0.68
CA HIS A 6 -10.21 -5.89 0.51
C HIS A 6 -11.19 -6.36 -0.57
N LYS A 7 -12.39 -5.78 -0.61
CA LYS A 7 -13.40 -6.04 -1.65
C LYS A 7 -12.84 -5.73 -3.05
N TRP A 8 -12.15 -4.59 -3.19
CA TRP A 8 -11.54 -4.20 -4.47
C TRP A 8 -10.39 -5.11 -4.87
N LEU A 9 -9.51 -5.49 -3.95
CA LEU A 9 -8.48 -6.50 -4.23
C LEU A 9 -9.09 -7.79 -4.78
N ALA A 10 -10.14 -8.29 -4.13
CA ALA A 10 -10.84 -9.48 -4.58
C ALA A 10 -11.52 -9.30 -5.96
N THR A 11 -12.03 -8.10 -6.23
CA THR A 11 -12.67 -7.78 -7.53
C THR A 11 -11.67 -7.77 -8.66
N PHE A 12 -10.53 -7.11 -8.50
CA PHE A 12 -9.45 -7.09 -9.49
C PHE A 12 -8.82 -8.48 -9.67
N GLY A 13 -8.62 -9.22 -8.57
CA GLY A 13 -8.09 -10.57 -8.59
C GLY A 13 -8.99 -11.53 -9.39
N ARG A 14 -10.29 -11.50 -9.16
CA ARG A 14 -11.26 -12.33 -9.93
C ARG A 14 -11.27 -11.96 -11.41
N ALA A 15 -11.31 -10.67 -11.72
CA ALA A 15 -11.31 -10.23 -13.12
C ALA A 15 -10.06 -10.68 -13.88
N ASN A 16 -8.89 -10.63 -13.25
CA ASN A 16 -7.66 -11.14 -13.84
C ASN A 16 -7.69 -12.68 -13.96
N GLY A 17 -8.16 -13.39 -12.94
CA GLY A 17 -8.32 -14.84 -12.97
C GLY A 17 -9.20 -15.31 -14.12
N GLU A 18 -10.40 -14.74 -14.28
CA GLU A 18 -11.32 -15.07 -15.36
C GLU A 18 -10.70 -14.90 -16.76
N VAL A 19 -9.95 -13.81 -16.98
CA VAL A 19 -9.28 -13.59 -18.26
C VAL A 19 -8.12 -14.55 -18.46
N PHE A 20 -7.38 -14.90 -17.40
CA PHE A 20 -6.28 -15.85 -17.48
C PHE A 20 -6.77 -17.26 -17.74
N ASP A 21 -7.85 -17.69 -17.07
CA ASP A 21 -8.49 -18.97 -17.31
C ASP A 21 -8.97 -19.09 -18.78
N GLY A 22 -9.64 -18.05 -19.29
CA GLY A 22 -10.08 -18.00 -20.67
C GLY A 22 -8.96 -18.01 -21.73
N ARG A 23 -7.73 -17.69 -21.33
CA ARG A 23 -6.53 -17.71 -22.19
C ARG A 23 -5.64 -18.92 -21.95
N GLY A 24 -5.96 -19.76 -20.98
CA GLY A 24 -5.13 -20.90 -20.58
C GLY A 24 -3.79 -20.47 -19.95
N PHE A 25 -3.72 -19.30 -19.32
CA PHE A 25 -2.52 -18.85 -18.64
C PHE A 25 -2.47 -19.45 -17.24
N SER A 26 -1.35 -20.09 -16.92
CA SER A 26 -1.08 -20.52 -15.53
C SER A 26 -0.79 -19.29 -14.66
N TYR A 27 -1.38 -19.27 -13.47
CA TYR A 27 -1.15 -18.23 -12.46
C TYR A 27 -1.38 -18.80 -11.06
N PHE A 28 -0.95 -18.07 -10.07
CA PHE A 28 -1.27 -18.31 -8.65
C PHE A 28 -1.56 -16.98 -7.96
N ILE A 29 -2.23 -17.05 -6.83
CA ILE A 29 -2.58 -15.88 -6.02
C ILE A 29 -2.22 -16.15 -4.57
N ARG A 30 -1.73 -15.12 -3.86
CA ARG A 30 -1.45 -15.16 -2.42
C ARG A 30 -0.39 -16.20 -1.99
N GLU A 31 0.47 -16.62 -2.88
CA GLU A 31 1.49 -17.63 -2.59
C GLU A 31 2.74 -17.00 -1.97
N VAL A 32 3.26 -15.97 -2.60
CA VAL A 32 4.42 -15.20 -2.14
C VAL A 32 4.07 -13.74 -2.25
N PHE A 33 3.74 -13.13 -1.14
CA PHE A 33 3.40 -11.71 -1.10
C PHE A 33 4.00 -11.08 0.14
N ASP A 34 4.80 -10.05 -0.07
CA ASP A 34 5.41 -9.26 0.99
C ASP A 34 4.88 -7.83 0.95
N ALA A 35 4.08 -7.48 1.95
CA ALA A 35 3.59 -6.12 2.19
C ALA A 35 4.02 -5.60 3.58
N PHE A 36 5.06 -6.19 4.15
CA PHE A 36 5.52 -5.87 5.49
C PHE A 36 6.11 -4.45 5.59
N TYR A 37 6.88 -4.04 4.59
CA TYR A 37 7.51 -2.73 4.61
C TYR A 37 6.56 -1.65 4.04
N PRO A 38 6.17 -0.64 4.84
CA PRO A 38 5.19 0.37 4.42
C PRO A 38 5.67 1.28 3.28
N GLY A 39 6.96 1.29 2.96
CA GLY A 39 7.53 2.07 1.86
C GLY A 39 7.49 1.40 0.50
N TYR A 40 6.97 0.19 0.37
CA TYR A 40 6.78 -0.43 -0.94
C TYR A 40 5.72 0.30 -1.77
N GLY A 41 5.89 0.28 -3.10
CA GLY A 41 4.99 0.96 -4.03
C GLY A 41 3.55 0.43 -4.02
N ASP A 42 3.33 -0.79 -3.57
CA ASP A 42 2.01 -1.39 -3.39
C ASP A 42 1.46 -1.20 -1.96
N SER A 43 2.32 -1.01 -0.96
CA SER A 43 1.91 -0.84 0.45
C SER A 43 1.63 0.61 0.80
N TRP A 44 2.52 1.54 0.44
CA TRP A 44 2.39 2.95 0.80
C TRP A 44 1.08 3.59 0.31
N PRO A 45 0.65 3.43 -0.95
CA PRO A 45 -0.59 4.04 -1.43
C PRO A 45 -1.84 3.55 -0.69
N VAL A 46 -1.82 2.36 -0.10
CA VAL A 46 -2.94 1.81 0.67
C VAL A 46 -3.26 2.69 1.88
N PHE A 47 -2.27 3.28 2.54
CA PHE A 47 -2.48 4.23 3.64
C PHE A 47 -3.12 5.55 3.19
N HIS A 48 -3.18 5.80 1.91
CA HIS A 48 -3.83 6.95 1.30
C HIS A 48 -5.16 6.62 0.61
N GLY A 49 -5.66 5.39 0.80
CA GLY A 49 -6.94 4.94 0.28
C GLY A 49 -6.88 4.22 -1.07
N ALA A 50 -5.68 4.00 -1.62
CA ALA A 50 -5.54 3.23 -2.85
C ALA A 50 -5.77 1.73 -2.63
N VAL A 51 -5.97 1.01 -3.72
CA VAL A 51 -5.96 -0.45 -3.79
C VAL A 51 -4.58 -0.85 -4.32
N GLY A 52 -3.71 -1.32 -3.43
CA GLY A 52 -2.36 -1.78 -3.79
C GLY A 52 -2.39 -3.22 -4.31
N MET A 53 -1.77 -3.46 -5.45
CA MET A 53 -1.69 -4.79 -6.07
C MET A 53 -0.33 -4.97 -6.72
N THR A 54 0.25 -6.16 -6.57
CA THR A 54 1.48 -6.55 -7.25
C THR A 54 1.18 -7.62 -8.28
N TYR A 55 1.65 -7.42 -9.50
CA TYR A 55 1.61 -8.40 -10.57
C TYR A 55 3.04 -8.79 -10.91
N GLU A 56 3.36 -10.04 -10.67
CA GLU A 56 4.70 -10.57 -10.93
C GLU A 56 4.67 -11.66 -11.99
N MET A 57 5.71 -11.72 -12.79
CA MET A 57 5.90 -12.74 -13.82
C MET A 57 7.28 -13.36 -13.68
N ALA A 58 7.34 -14.68 -13.74
CA ALA A 58 8.59 -15.40 -13.79
C ALA A 58 9.47 -14.89 -14.94
N SER A 59 10.75 -14.64 -14.67
CA SER A 59 11.67 -14.13 -15.67
C SER A 59 12.03 -15.21 -16.70
N ALA A 60 12.03 -14.85 -17.97
CA ALA A 60 12.58 -15.68 -19.05
C ALA A 60 14.14 -15.66 -19.08
N ARG A 61 14.78 -14.96 -18.13
CA ARG A 61 16.25 -14.81 -18.02
C ARG A 61 16.92 -14.44 -19.35
N GLY A 62 16.30 -13.52 -20.06
CA GLY A 62 16.61 -13.13 -21.42
C GLY A 62 15.44 -13.41 -22.35
N LEU A 63 15.65 -14.08 -23.47
CA LEU A 63 14.58 -14.32 -24.45
C LEU A 63 13.81 -15.63 -24.23
N ARG A 64 14.46 -16.64 -23.63
CA ARG A 64 13.90 -17.99 -23.47
C ARG A 64 14.47 -18.66 -22.23
N PHE A 65 13.63 -19.31 -21.44
CA PHE A 65 14.01 -20.09 -20.29
C PHE A 65 13.27 -21.45 -20.29
N ARG A 66 14.03 -22.55 -20.24
CA ARG A 66 13.46 -23.89 -20.10
C ARG A 66 13.19 -24.16 -18.63
N ARG A 67 11.95 -24.41 -18.31
CA ARG A 67 11.46 -24.74 -16.95
C ARG A 67 11.82 -26.18 -16.59
N SER A 68 11.73 -26.51 -15.30
CA SER A 68 11.97 -27.88 -14.80
C SER A 68 10.94 -28.90 -15.28
N ASP A 69 9.72 -28.45 -15.62
CA ASP A 69 8.64 -29.26 -16.21
C ASP A 69 8.81 -29.53 -17.72
N GLY A 70 9.85 -28.94 -18.33
CA GLY A 70 10.16 -29.07 -19.75
C GLY A 70 9.61 -27.96 -20.63
N ASP A 71 8.66 -27.16 -20.14
CA ASP A 71 8.10 -26.03 -20.86
C ASP A 71 9.13 -24.93 -21.09
N VAL A 72 8.90 -24.14 -22.15
CA VAL A 72 9.77 -23.03 -22.50
C VAL A 72 9.01 -21.72 -22.27
N LEU A 73 9.42 -20.98 -21.24
CA LEU A 73 8.97 -19.62 -21.01
C LEU A 73 9.74 -18.65 -21.91
N THR A 74 9.01 -17.82 -22.65
CA THR A 74 9.61 -16.80 -23.53
C THR A 74 9.41 -15.39 -22.96
N TYR A 75 10.25 -14.45 -23.38
CA TYR A 75 10.05 -13.02 -23.07
C TYR A 75 8.67 -12.54 -23.54
N ARG A 76 8.22 -13.00 -24.70
CA ARG A 76 6.89 -12.70 -25.24
C ARG A 76 5.77 -13.14 -24.29
N ASP A 77 5.89 -14.30 -23.65
CA ASP A 77 4.89 -14.78 -22.69
C ASP A 77 4.78 -13.83 -21.49
N GLY A 78 5.91 -13.36 -20.98
CA GLY A 78 5.94 -12.36 -19.91
C GLY A 78 5.24 -11.06 -20.33
N VAL A 79 5.58 -10.53 -21.49
CA VAL A 79 4.96 -9.31 -22.04
C VAL A 79 3.45 -9.48 -22.19
N MET A 80 3.00 -10.59 -22.78
CA MET A 80 1.56 -10.83 -23.02
C MET A 80 0.77 -10.98 -21.73
N ARG A 81 1.33 -11.62 -20.71
CA ARG A 81 0.67 -11.77 -19.41
C ARG A 81 0.57 -10.44 -18.66
N HIS A 82 1.63 -9.65 -18.61
CA HIS A 82 1.58 -8.31 -18.03
C HIS A 82 0.64 -7.36 -18.78
N PHE A 83 0.68 -7.40 -20.10
CA PHE A 83 -0.26 -6.62 -20.92
C PHE A 83 -1.71 -7.00 -20.62
N THR A 84 -2.00 -8.30 -20.52
CA THR A 84 -3.33 -8.80 -20.18
C THR A 84 -3.77 -8.30 -18.80
N SER A 85 -2.92 -8.40 -17.77
CA SER A 85 -3.22 -7.90 -16.42
C SER A 85 -3.48 -6.39 -16.41
N ALA A 86 -2.63 -5.63 -17.08
CA ALA A 86 -2.75 -4.17 -17.15
C ALA A 86 -4.07 -3.73 -17.80
N ILE A 87 -4.43 -4.33 -18.94
CA ILE A 87 -5.69 -4.01 -19.63
C ILE A 87 -6.90 -4.45 -18.83
N THR A 88 -6.86 -5.66 -18.23
CA THR A 88 -7.95 -6.16 -17.37
C THR A 88 -8.16 -5.24 -16.18
N THR A 89 -7.08 -4.79 -15.54
CA THR A 89 -7.12 -3.84 -14.43
C THR A 89 -7.76 -2.52 -14.86
N ALA A 90 -7.33 -1.95 -15.99
CA ALA A 90 -7.88 -0.70 -16.50
C ALA A 90 -9.39 -0.81 -16.82
N ILE A 91 -9.80 -1.91 -17.48
CA ILE A 91 -11.21 -2.18 -17.78
C ILE A 91 -12.03 -2.35 -16.50
N THR A 92 -11.51 -3.10 -15.53
CA THR A 92 -12.19 -3.32 -14.24
C THR A 92 -12.36 -2.02 -13.48
N ALA A 93 -11.33 -1.18 -13.43
CA ALA A 93 -11.41 0.15 -12.83
C ALA A 93 -12.43 1.03 -13.54
N ALA A 94 -12.41 1.09 -14.88
CA ALA A 94 -13.33 1.89 -15.68
C ALA A 94 -14.80 1.48 -15.45
N ARG A 95 -15.07 0.19 -15.41
CA ARG A 95 -16.43 -0.35 -15.16
C ARG A 95 -16.96 -0.04 -13.76
N ASN A 96 -16.08 0.08 -12.79
CA ASN A 96 -16.43 0.29 -11.39
C ASN A 96 -16.12 1.71 -10.90
N ARG A 97 -15.75 2.63 -11.79
CA ARG A 97 -15.22 3.96 -11.45
C ARG A 97 -16.03 4.74 -10.43
N GLU A 98 -17.34 4.74 -10.56
CA GLU A 98 -18.23 5.52 -9.69
C GLU A 98 -18.21 4.98 -8.25
N THR A 99 -18.31 3.66 -8.10
CA THR A 99 -18.26 3.01 -6.79
C THR A 99 -16.87 3.15 -6.16
N MET A 100 -15.80 2.97 -6.95
CA MET A 100 -14.43 3.15 -6.47
C MET A 100 -14.17 4.57 -5.97
N LEU A 101 -14.64 5.58 -6.70
CA LEU A 101 -14.50 6.99 -6.29
C LEU A 101 -15.31 7.30 -5.03
N ARG A 102 -16.50 6.72 -4.88
CA ARG A 102 -17.31 6.85 -3.67
C ARG A 102 -16.64 6.19 -2.46
N ASP A 103 -16.14 4.96 -2.62
CA ASP A 103 -15.46 4.23 -1.56
C ASP A 103 -14.15 4.94 -1.16
N PHE A 104 -13.44 5.52 -2.11
CA PHE A 104 -12.26 6.36 -1.83
C PHE A 104 -12.63 7.63 -1.03
N LEU A 105 -13.70 8.32 -1.41
CA LEU A 105 -14.17 9.49 -0.66
C LEU A 105 -14.56 9.11 0.76
N GLU A 106 -15.24 7.97 0.93
CA GLU A 106 -15.64 7.48 2.26
C GLU A 106 -14.41 7.09 3.10
N TYR A 107 -13.41 6.46 2.49
CA TYR A 107 -12.12 6.24 3.15
C TYR A 107 -11.54 7.55 3.72
N ARG A 108 -11.53 8.62 2.93
CA ARG A 108 -11.01 9.93 3.36
C ARG A 108 -11.83 10.53 4.49
N ARG A 109 -13.17 10.45 4.40
CA ARG A 109 -14.08 10.93 5.43
C ARG A 109 -13.92 10.17 6.74
N SER A 110 -13.88 8.85 6.68
CA SER A 110 -13.70 8.01 7.87
C SER A 110 -12.33 8.24 8.54
N ALA A 111 -11.27 8.46 7.75
CA ALA A 111 -9.94 8.77 8.28
C ALA A 111 -9.94 10.11 9.05
N VAL A 112 -10.65 11.13 8.55
CA VAL A 112 -10.82 12.41 9.27
C VAL A 112 -11.65 12.22 10.53
N ALA A 113 -12.75 11.47 10.47
CA ALA A 113 -13.63 11.23 11.62
C ALA A 113 -12.93 10.43 12.74
N LEU A 114 -11.97 9.56 12.41
CA LEU A 114 -11.17 8.85 13.42
C LEU A 114 -10.38 9.80 14.34
N ALA A 115 -10.00 10.98 13.86
CA ALA A 115 -9.32 12.00 14.66
C ALA A 115 -10.16 12.49 15.84
N ASP A 116 -11.48 12.39 15.75
CA ASP A 116 -12.40 12.84 16.81
C ASP A 116 -12.51 11.85 17.99
N SER A 117 -12.25 10.57 17.75
CA SER A 117 -12.47 9.48 18.72
C SER A 117 -11.21 8.74 19.16
N GLY A 118 -10.06 8.97 18.53
CA GLY A 118 -8.82 8.25 18.79
C GLY A 118 -7.75 9.05 19.54
N THR A 119 -6.53 8.54 19.51
CA THR A 119 -5.33 9.26 19.95
C THR A 119 -5.11 10.45 19.04
N LYS A 120 -5.16 11.65 19.60
CA LYS A 120 -5.05 12.90 18.84
C LYS A 120 -3.61 13.33 18.60
N GLU A 121 -2.74 13.02 19.56
CA GLU A 121 -1.35 13.46 19.54
C GLU A 121 -0.43 12.37 20.11
N TYR A 122 0.79 12.31 19.60
CA TYR A 122 1.88 11.51 20.12
C TYR A 122 2.98 12.44 20.58
N LEU A 123 3.47 12.25 21.79
CA LEU A 123 4.62 12.97 22.32
C LEU A 123 5.87 12.11 22.27
N VAL A 124 6.88 12.57 21.56
CA VAL A 124 8.20 11.94 21.46
C VAL A 124 9.16 12.67 22.41
N ASP A 125 9.61 11.96 23.43
CA ASP A 125 10.59 12.48 24.39
C ASP A 125 11.96 12.67 23.72
N ALA A 126 12.44 13.90 23.69
CA ALA A 126 13.72 14.24 23.10
C ALA A 126 14.89 14.28 24.12
N ALA A 127 14.64 14.04 25.41
CA ALA A 127 15.65 14.18 26.45
C ALA A 127 16.83 13.22 26.28
N GLY A 128 16.56 11.96 25.86
CA GLY A 128 17.60 10.94 25.73
C GLY A 128 18.39 11.02 24.42
N ASP A 129 17.73 11.41 23.33
CA ASP A 129 18.34 11.51 21.99
C ASP A 129 17.58 12.55 21.13
N PRO A 130 17.95 13.83 21.27
CA PRO A 130 17.31 14.90 20.50
C PRO A 130 17.50 14.77 18.98
N ALA A 131 18.62 14.19 18.54
CA ALA A 131 18.90 14.02 17.12
C ALA A 131 17.96 12.97 16.49
N ARG A 132 17.72 11.88 17.20
CA ARG A 132 16.79 10.83 16.76
C ARG A 132 15.35 11.31 16.75
N ALA A 133 14.93 12.06 17.77
CA ALA A 133 13.61 12.67 17.82
C ALA A 133 13.40 13.63 16.65
N MET A 134 14.37 14.48 16.35
CA MET A 134 14.32 15.39 15.20
C MET A 134 14.31 14.64 13.87
N HIS A 135 15.04 13.51 13.75
CA HIS A 135 15.04 12.70 12.54
C HIS A 135 13.66 12.08 12.30
N LEU A 136 13.01 11.56 13.34
CA LEU A 136 11.64 11.08 13.27
C LEU A 136 10.67 12.20 12.88
N ALA A 137 10.76 13.35 13.56
CA ALA A 137 9.96 14.53 13.28
C ALA A 137 10.00 14.95 11.80
N LYS A 138 11.20 15.03 11.23
CA LYS A 138 11.40 15.37 9.80
C LYS A 138 10.76 14.34 8.87
N ARG A 139 10.85 13.06 9.20
CA ARG A 139 10.21 11.99 8.40
C ARG A 139 8.69 12.08 8.44
N LEU A 140 8.11 12.29 9.62
CA LEU A 140 6.66 12.46 9.79
C LEU A 140 6.17 13.70 9.03
N ALA A 141 6.85 14.83 9.18
CA ALA A 141 6.50 16.05 8.47
C ALA A 141 6.58 15.88 6.93
N ALA A 142 7.56 15.14 6.43
CA ALA A 142 7.68 14.82 5.00
C ALA A 142 6.51 13.97 4.46
N GLN A 143 5.77 13.30 5.36
CA GLN A 143 4.55 12.54 5.01
C GLN A 143 3.27 13.38 5.17
N GLY A 144 3.39 14.68 5.42
CA GLY A 144 2.24 15.58 5.61
C GLY A 144 1.61 15.50 7.00
N ILE A 145 2.26 14.83 7.97
CA ILE A 145 1.82 14.82 9.36
C ILE A 145 2.22 16.13 10.01
N GLU A 146 1.29 16.79 10.68
CA GLU A 146 1.59 17.98 11.46
C GLU A 146 2.51 17.62 12.63
N VAL A 147 3.68 18.26 12.67
CA VAL A 147 4.68 18.05 13.72
C VAL A 147 5.00 19.38 14.35
N ARG A 148 4.90 19.44 15.68
CA ARG A 148 5.24 20.61 16.48
C ARG A 148 6.33 20.26 17.47
N ARG A 149 7.10 21.27 17.89
CA ARG A 149 8.05 21.15 18.97
C ARG A 149 7.50 21.87 20.20
N ALA A 150 7.59 21.24 21.33
CA ALA A 150 7.20 21.85 22.60
C ALA A 150 8.23 22.93 23.01
N ASP A 151 7.79 24.16 23.19
CA ASP A 151 8.64 25.27 23.65
C ASP A 151 8.78 25.24 25.18
N GLU A 152 7.83 24.63 25.89
CA GLU A 152 7.80 24.48 27.34
C GLU A 152 7.59 22.99 27.69
N PRO A 153 7.89 22.59 28.95
CA PRO A 153 7.59 21.23 29.40
C PRO A 153 6.10 20.90 29.32
N VAL A 154 5.75 19.77 28.73
CA VAL A 154 4.36 19.28 28.57
C VAL A 154 4.10 18.16 29.57
N ARG A 155 3.04 18.29 30.37
CA ARG A 155 2.61 17.25 31.32
C ARG A 155 1.45 16.45 30.75
N VAL A 156 1.62 15.12 30.69
CA VAL A 156 0.56 14.18 30.29
C VAL A 156 0.40 13.14 31.39
N GLY A 157 -0.71 13.20 32.09
CA GLY A 157 -0.94 12.37 33.28
C GLY A 157 0.12 12.60 34.36
N THR A 158 0.87 11.56 34.70
CA THR A 158 1.95 11.60 35.69
C THR A 158 3.33 11.89 35.09
N ARG A 159 3.46 11.90 33.76
CA ARG A 159 4.73 12.09 33.03
C ARG A 159 4.88 13.53 32.57
N THR A 160 6.08 14.07 32.72
CA THR A 160 6.46 15.37 32.18
C THR A 160 7.48 15.18 31.06
N PHE A 161 7.20 15.73 29.92
CA PHE A 161 8.08 15.76 28.75
C PHE A 161 8.81 17.11 28.74
N PRO A 162 10.13 17.15 28.54
CA PRO A 162 10.87 18.40 28.55
C PRO A 162 10.55 19.28 27.35
N ALA A 163 10.88 20.58 27.46
CA ALA A 163 10.93 21.45 26.29
C ALA A 163 11.85 20.88 25.20
N GLY A 164 11.49 21.04 23.95
CA GLY A 164 12.17 20.40 22.83
C GLY A 164 11.62 19.04 22.43
N SER A 165 10.71 18.44 23.24
CA SER A 165 9.95 17.24 22.82
C SER A 165 9.08 17.53 21.60
N VAL A 166 8.81 16.50 20.80
CA VAL A 166 8.10 16.59 19.53
C VAL A 166 6.80 15.81 19.58
#